data_e153c9049ed92ab2aa6315df5e8b506a
#
_entry.id   e153c9049ed92ab2aa6315df5e8b506a
#
_cell.length_a   1.000
_cell.length_b   1.000
_cell.length_c   1.000
_cell.angle_alpha   90.00
_cell.angle_beta   90.00
_cell.angle_gamma   90.00
#
_symmetry.space_group_name_H-M   'P 1'
#
loop_
_entity.id
_entity.type
_entity.pdbx_description
1 polymer ?
#
loop_
_entity_poly.entity_id
_entity_poly.type
_entity_poly.pdbx_seq_one_letter_code
_entity_poly.pdbx_strand_id
1 'polypeptide(L)'
;MVTNSMVRLYLTSLLVFTLACTKAQDLREPTIQKDLREQVIVDTEIFTVIYSETKEQPLELTYRSSNRPKNVDRGSMNFYTEDDYHTSDNADYYRNVWDKGHLAPAATFSDSRENLKQTFSYLNSALQNQYLNRGAWRLLEEQERRWDDSQELIVTVFIEFSDSILPTGANIPSYFTKQIYFTDDNVYKCYYFPNERPEKDWEEYIIECDND
;
A
#
# COMPACT_ATOMS: atom_id res chain seq x y z
N MET A 1 101.47 -1.30 -34.94
CA MET A 1 100.70 -1.57 -33.73
C MET A 1 99.32 -0.95 -33.92
N VAL A 2 98.34 -1.77 -34.11
CA VAL A 2 97.01 -1.37 -34.51
C VAL A 2 96.15 -1.49 -33.24
N THR A 3 95.49 -0.43 -32.81
CA THR A 3 94.49 -0.49 -31.75
C THR A 3 93.14 -0.21 -32.36
N ASN A 4 92.31 -1.26 -32.43
CA ASN A 4 90.93 -1.23 -32.83
C ASN A 4 90.05 -0.53 -31.76
N SER A 5 89.37 0.54 -32.14
CA SER A 5 88.33 1.16 -31.36
C SER A 5 86.98 0.68 -31.83
N MET A 6 86.31 -0.11 -30.99
CA MET A 6 84.94 -0.52 -31.25
C MET A 6 83.96 0.60 -30.88
N VAL A 7 83.22 1.08 -31.85
CA VAL A 7 82.09 1.98 -31.62
C VAL A 7 80.84 1.13 -31.31
N ARG A 8 80.37 1.26 -30.07
CA ARG A 8 79.06 0.64 -29.66
C ARG A 8 77.95 1.60 -30.03
N LEU A 9 77.13 1.10 -30.96
CA LEU A 9 75.82 1.75 -31.30
C LEU A 9 74.82 1.39 -30.22
N TYR A 10 74.36 2.38 -29.46
CA TYR A 10 73.20 2.21 -28.56
C TYR A 10 71.92 2.47 -29.37
N LEU A 11 71.10 1.40 -29.60
CA LEU A 11 69.78 1.51 -30.13
C LEU A 11 68.83 1.85 -28.96
N THR A 12 68.42 3.09 -28.87
CA THR A 12 67.34 3.49 -27.97
C THR A 12 65.97 3.13 -28.56
N SER A 13 65.38 2.04 -28.04
CA SER A 13 64.04 1.65 -28.35
C SER A 13 63.07 2.59 -27.66
N LEU A 14 62.43 3.43 -28.46
CA LEU A 14 61.35 4.33 -28.00
C LEU A 14 60.09 3.48 -27.82
N LEU A 15 59.77 3.11 -26.55
CA LEU A 15 58.55 2.43 -26.22
C LEU A 15 57.41 3.47 -26.21
N VAL A 16 56.60 3.50 -27.27
CA VAL A 16 55.38 4.31 -27.30
C VAL A 16 54.31 3.61 -26.46
N PHE A 17 54.07 4.10 -25.25
CA PHE A 17 52.92 3.70 -24.46
C PHE A 17 51.65 4.37 -25.05
N THR A 18 50.88 3.63 -25.80
CA THR A 18 49.52 4.04 -26.12
C THR A 18 48.65 3.89 -24.89
N LEU A 19 48.33 5.00 -24.27
CA LEU A 19 47.34 5.06 -23.18
C LEU A 19 45.96 4.78 -23.78
N ALA A 20 45.51 3.52 -23.73
CA ALA A 20 44.13 3.16 -24.02
C ALA A 20 43.28 3.75 -22.90
N CYS A 21 42.61 4.87 -23.21
CA CYS A 21 41.57 5.46 -22.37
C CYS A 21 40.35 4.53 -22.44
N THR A 22 40.33 3.49 -21.59
CA THR A 22 39.12 2.73 -21.35
C THR A 22 38.13 3.66 -20.68
N LYS A 23 37.05 4.06 -21.40
CA LYS A 23 35.85 4.64 -20.79
C LYS A 23 35.37 3.69 -19.71
N ALA A 24 35.55 4.07 -18.45
CA ALA A 24 34.84 3.47 -17.35
C ALA A 24 33.37 3.66 -17.66
N GLN A 25 32.69 2.58 -18.04
CA GLN A 25 31.23 2.54 -18.03
C GLN A 25 30.82 2.76 -16.58
N ASP A 26 30.23 3.93 -16.35
CA ASP A 26 29.58 4.29 -15.09
C ASP A 26 28.41 3.31 -14.92
N LEU A 27 28.70 2.17 -14.31
CA LEU A 27 27.69 1.24 -13.81
C LEU A 27 27.05 1.91 -12.58
N ARG A 28 26.28 2.97 -12.82
CA ARG A 28 25.33 3.42 -11.84
C ARG A 28 24.31 2.31 -11.74
N GLU A 29 24.39 1.57 -10.66
CA GLU A 29 23.23 0.80 -10.21
C GLU A 29 22.04 1.75 -10.27
N PRO A 30 20.87 1.32 -10.81
CA PRO A 30 19.67 2.12 -10.72
C PRO A 30 19.41 2.33 -9.22
N THR A 31 19.80 3.50 -8.73
CA THR A 31 19.39 3.94 -7.41
C THR A 31 17.87 4.00 -7.55
N ILE A 32 17.18 3.03 -6.97
CA ILE A 32 15.73 3.12 -6.71
C ILE A 32 15.66 4.27 -5.70
N GLN A 33 15.62 5.46 -6.23
CA GLN A 33 15.26 6.65 -5.49
C GLN A 33 13.77 6.49 -5.30
N LYS A 34 13.37 5.77 -4.21
CA LYS A 34 12.00 5.70 -3.76
C LYS A 34 11.56 7.16 -3.62
N ASP A 35 10.75 7.62 -4.55
CA ASP A 35 10.28 9.01 -4.53
C ASP A 35 9.38 9.15 -3.31
N LEU A 36 9.96 9.63 -2.22
CA LEU A 36 9.27 9.86 -0.94
C LEU A 36 8.15 10.92 -1.08
N ARG A 37 8.03 11.57 -2.25
CA ARG A 37 6.97 12.53 -2.56
C ARG A 37 5.68 11.87 -3.05
N GLU A 38 5.69 10.56 -3.32
CA GLU A 38 4.52 9.80 -3.77
C GLU A 38 3.58 9.35 -2.64
N GLN A 39 4.02 9.42 -1.39
CA GLN A 39 3.25 8.93 -0.26
C GLN A 39 2.94 10.08 0.68
N VAL A 40 1.67 10.25 0.97
CA VAL A 40 1.17 11.18 1.98
C VAL A 40 0.65 10.44 3.20
N ILE A 41 0.90 10.96 4.38
CA ILE A 41 0.31 10.45 5.62
C ILE A 41 -0.78 11.43 6.02
N VAL A 42 -2.00 10.92 6.15
CA VAL A 42 -3.15 11.71 6.53
C VAL A 42 -3.75 11.16 7.81
N ASP A 43 -3.74 11.98 8.85
CA ASP A 43 -4.39 11.70 10.12
C ASP A 43 -5.78 12.35 10.14
N THR A 44 -6.79 11.53 10.43
CA THR A 44 -8.15 11.99 10.67
C THR A 44 -8.57 11.69 12.12
N GLU A 45 -9.78 12.01 12.50
CA GLU A 45 -10.29 11.68 13.84
C GLU A 45 -10.54 10.18 14.02
N ILE A 46 -10.70 9.41 12.93
CA ILE A 46 -11.12 8.01 12.98
C ILE A 46 -10.12 7.03 12.37
N PHE A 47 -9.20 7.48 11.52
CA PHE A 47 -8.14 6.65 10.94
C PHE A 47 -6.91 7.48 10.59
N THR A 48 -5.76 6.79 10.53
CA THR A 48 -4.53 7.27 9.89
C THR A 48 -4.33 6.46 8.61
N VAL A 49 -4.00 7.10 7.50
CA VAL A 49 -3.74 6.44 6.22
C VAL A 49 -2.39 6.88 5.64
N ILE A 50 -1.64 5.92 5.12
CA ILE A 50 -0.53 6.16 4.18
C ILE A 50 -1.12 5.95 2.78
N TYR A 51 -1.18 7.02 2.00
CA TYR A 51 -1.79 7.04 0.67
C TYR A 51 -0.76 7.31 -0.42
N SER A 52 -0.87 6.63 -1.56
CA SER A 52 -0.07 6.91 -2.76
C SER A 52 -0.92 7.67 -3.78
N GLU A 53 -0.58 8.93 -4.01
CA GLU A 53 -1.24 9.74 -5.04
C GLU A 53 -0.96 9.21 -6.45
N THR A 54 0.23 8.62 -6.69
CA THR A 54 0.57 8.00 -7.98
C THR A 54 -0.20 6.71 -8.24
N LYS A 55 -0.50 5.93 -7.19
CA LYS A 55 -1.33 4.72 -7.33
C LYS A 55 -2.82 5.04 -7.25
N GLU A 56 -3.17 6.23 -6.77
CA GLU A 56 -4.54 6.62 -6.43
C GLU A 56 -5.21 5.64 -5.47
N GLN A 57 -4.41 5.08 -4.55
CA GLN A 57 -4.84 4.05 -3.60
C GLN A 57 -4.16 4.21 -2.24
N PRO A 58 -4.84 3.84 -1.15
CA PRO A 58 -4.20 3.67 0.15
C PRO A 58 -3.19 2.51 0.09
N LEU A 59 -2.07 2.67 0.82
CA LEU A 59 -1.04 1.65 1.00
C LEU A 59 -1.21 0.93 2.34
N GLU A 60 -1.57 1.70 3.35
CA GLU A 60 -1.81 1.25 4.71
C GLU A 60 -2.86 2.14 5.35
N LEU A 61 -3.74 1.55 6.15
CA LEU A 61 -4.69 2.32 6.95
C LEU A 61 -4.87 1.67 8.32
N THR A 62 -4.77 2.48 9.38
CA THR A 62 -4.99 2.05 10.76
C THR A 62 -6.17 2.78 11.37
N TYR A 63 -7.04 2.04 12.06
CA TYR A 63 -8.15 2.59 12.85
C TYR A 63 -8.35 1.87 14.18
N ARG A 64 -9.08 2.52 15.10
CA ARG A 64 -9.49 1.92 16.37
C ARG A 64 -10.97 1.55 16.31
N SER A 65 -11.27 0.27 16.57
CA SER A 65 -12.64 -0.22 16.74
C SER A 65 -12.92 -0.40 18.22
N SER A 66 -14.00 0.20 18.69
CA SER A 66 -14.45 0.11 20.08
C SER A 66 -15.97 0.09 20.11
N ASN A 67 -16.54 -0.34 21.22
CA ASN A 67 -18.00 -0.41 21.39
C ASN A 67 -18.64 0.99 21.37
N ARG A 68 -18.81 1.52 20.15
CA ARG A 68 -19.43 2.82 19.89
C ARG A 68 -20.92 2.66 19.61
N PRO A 69 -21.76 3.64 19.98
CA PRO A 69 -23.15 3.66 19.54
C PRO A 69 -23.26 3.60 18.00
N LYS A 70 -24.21 2.88 17.48
CA LYS A 70 -24.48 2.74 16.03
C LYS A 70 -25.80 3.46 15.68
N ASN A 71 -25.80 4.78 15.78
CA ASN A 71 -27.01 5.60 15.82
C ASN A 71 -27.31 6.34 14.53
N VAL A 72 -26.34 6.46 13.62
CA VAL A 72 -26.46 7.26 12.41
C VAL A 72 -26.63 6.36 11.21
N ASP A 73 -27.74 6.58 10.49
CA ASP A 73 -27.98 5.92 9.20
C ASP A 73 -27.11 6.59 8.12
N ARG A 74 -26.53 5.76 7.26
CA ARG A 74 -25.77 6.19 6.09
C ARG A 74 -26.58 7.10 5.16
N GLY A 75 -27.90 6.83 4.98
CA GLY A 75 -28.74 7.56 4.05
C GLY A 75 -28.18 7.58 2.63
N SER A 76 -28.13 8.77 2.04
CA SER A 76 -27.64 9.02 0.68
C SER A 76 -26.18 9.51 0.65
N MET A 77 -25.35 9.16 1.65
CA MET A 77 -23.93 9.55 1.64
C MET A 77 -23.21 8.93 0.44
N ASN A 78 -22.45 9.77 -0.27
CA ASN A 78 -21.63 9.41 -1.39
C ASN A 78 -20.15 9.58 -1.03
N PHE A 79 -19.28 8.83 -1.68
CA PHE A 79 -17.84 9.03 -1.60
C PHE A 79 -17.47 10.40 -2.18
N TYR A 80 -16.43 11.01 -1.60
CA TYR A 80 -15.92 12.32 -1.97
C TYR A 80 -14.38 12.33 -2.01
N THR A 81 -13.82 13.16 -2.87
CA THR A 81 -12.40 13.46 -2.97
C THR A 81 -12.03 14.55 -1.98
N GLU A 82 -10.79 14.53 -1.50
CA GLU A 82 -10.21 15.63 -0.73
C GLU A 82 -9.52 16.61 -1.68
N ASP A 83 -9.65 17.90 -1.44
CA ASP A 83 -9.10 18.93 -2.33
C ASP A 83 -7.56 18.96 -2.33
N ASP A 84 -6.93 18.53 -1.24
CA ASP A 84 -5.48 18.57 -1.02
C ASP A 84 -4.73 17.34 -1.56
N TYR A 85 -5.46 16.29 -1.97
CA TYR A 85 -4.86 15.00 -2.36
C TYR A 85 -5.41 14.49 -3.70
N HIS A 86 -4.51 13.97 -4.52
CA HIS A 86 -4.92 13.24 -5.71
C HIS A 86 -5.32 11.82 -5.36
N THR A 87 -6.62 11.53 -5.43
CA THR A 87 -7.19 10.23 -5.05
C THR A 87 -7.91 9.57 -6.21
N SER A 88 -8.23 8.28 -6.08
CA SER A 88 -9.25 7.66 -6.93
C SER A 88 -10.57 8.45 -6.87
N ASP A 89 -11.39 8.29 -7.88
CA ASP A 89 -12.68 8.96 -7.99
C ASP A 89 -13.78 8.03 -8.55
N ASN A 90 -14.92 8.59 -8.89
CA ASN A 90 -16.04 7.80 -9.44
C ASN A 90 -15.73 7.13 -10.79
N ALA A 91 -14.78 7.66 -11.59
CA ALA A 91 -14.44 7.10 -12.90
C ALA A 91 -13.74 5.74 -12.73
N ASP A 92 -12.94 5.56 -11.69
CA ASP A 92 -12.22 4.32 -11.41
C ASP A 92 -13.13 3.13 -11.11
N TYR A 93 -14.33 3.42 -10.63
CA TYR A 93 -15.33 2.41 -10.25
C TYR A 93 -16.46 2.26 -11.29
N TYR A 94 -16.37 2.97 -12.42
CA TYR A 94 -17.47 2.98 -13.38
C TYR A 94 -17.42 1.75 -14.28
N ARG A 95 -18.52 0.97 -14.30
CA ARG A 95 -18.75 -0.20 -15.17
C ARG A 95 -17.65 -1.26 -15.08
N ASN A 96 -17.13 -1.53 -13.91
CA ASN A 96 -16.19 -2.61 -13.66
C ASN A 96 -16.62 -3.47 -12.46
N VAL A 97 -15.74 -4.37 -12.00
CA VAL A 97 -16.02 -5.32 -10.93
C VAL A 97 -15.64 -4.82 -9.53
N TRP A 98 -15.08 -3.61 -9.47
CA TRP A 98 -14.55 -3.06 -8.24
C TRP A 98 -15.60 -2.26 -7.48
N ASP A 99 -15.77 -2.59 -6.21
CA ASP A 99 -16.49 -1.75 -5.25
C ASP A 99 -15.53 -0.72 -4.65
N LYS A 100 -16.08 0.38 -4.16
CA LYS A 100 -15.39 1.29 -3.25
C LYS A 100 -15.31 0.61 -1.89
N GLY A 101 -14.30 -0.25 -1.73
CA GLY A 101 -14.10 -1.02 -0.51
C GLY A 101 -13.64 -0.12 0.62
N HIS A 102 -14.45 0.04 1.67
CA HIS A 102 -14.02 0.73 2.87
C HIS A 102 -12.91 -0.07 3.56
N LEU A 103 -11.86 0.63 4.03
CA LEU A 103 -10.84 0.04 4.89
C LEU A 103 -11.23 0.20 6.37
N ALA A 104 -11.56 1.43 6.81
CA ALA A 104 -12.25 1.69 8.07
C ALA A 104 -13.75 1.64 7.83
N PRO A 105 -14.48 0.66 8.42
CA PRO A 105 -15.86 0.36 8.04
C PRO A 105 -16.84 1.46 8.47
N ALA A 106 -17.72 1.86 7.58
CA ALA A 106 -18.77 2.85 7.87
C ALA A 106 -19.67 2.43 9.05
N ALA A 107 -19.96 1.14 9.20
CA ALA A 107 -20.79 0.64 10.30
C ALA A 107 -20.09 0.75 11.67
N THR A 108 -18.75 0.71 11.72
CA THR A 108 -17.98 0.89 12.96
C THR A 108 -18.02 2.35 13.43
N PHE A 109 -18.08 3.29 12.50
CA PHE A 109 -18.03 4.75 12.77
C PHE A 109 -19.39 5.45 12.57
N SER A 110 -20.49 4.73 12.78
CA SER A 110 -21.84 5.32 12.71
C SER A 110 -22.34 5.91 14.04
N ASP A 111 -21.43 6.26 14.95
CA ASP A 111 -21.69 6.93 16.22
C ASP A 111 -22.04 8.41 16.05
N SER A 112 -21.46 9.07 15.07
CA SER A 112 -21.78 10.45 14.68
C SER A 112 -21.86 10.60 13.16
N ARG A 113 -22.47 11.72 12.71
CA ARG A 113 -22.55 11.99 11.27
C ARG A 113 -21.18 12.41 10.72
N GLU A 114 -20.37 13.05 11.53
CA GLU A 114 -19.01 13.50 11.22
C GLU A 114 -18.10 12.30 11.02
N ASN A 115 -18.08 11.35 11.96
CA ASN A 115 -17.29 10.13 11.87
C ASN A 115 -17.73 9.27 10.67
N LEU A 116 -19.03 9.06 10.54
CA LEU A 116 -19.58 8.32 9.40
C LEU A 116 -19.21 8.98 8.06
N LYS A 117 -19.26 10.32 7.95
CA LYS A 117 -18.87 11.04 6.74
C LYS A 117 -17.40 10.80 6.38
N GLN A 118 -16.48 10.83 7.35
CA GLN A 118 -15.06 10.60 7.11
C GLN A 118 -14.79 9.22 6.46
N THR A 119 -15.59 8.20 6.80
CA THR A 119 -15.44 6.89 6.15
C THR A 119 -15.70 6.91 4.64
N PHE A 120 -16.39 7.92 4.13
CA PHE A 120 -16.70 8.09 2.69
C PHE A 120 -15.66 8.94 1.94
N SER A 121 -14.53 9.32 2.56
CA SER A 121 -13.39 9.85 1.83
C SER A 121 -12.78 8.75 0.94
N TYR A 122 -12.35 9.10 -0.29
CA TYR A 122 -11.60 8.17 -1.13
C TYR A 122 -10.23 7.78 -0.54
N LEU A 123 -9.72 8.53 0.43
CA LEU A 123 -8.54 8.12 1.23
C LEU A 123 -8.79 6.81 2.00
N ASN A 124 -10.03 6.53 2.34
CA ASN A 124 -10.48 5.30 3.04
C ASN A 124 -11.03 4.23 2.09
N SER A 125 -10.84 4.37 0.79
CA SER A 125 -11.45 3.49 -0.20
C SER A 125 -10.39 2.84 -1.08
N ALA A 126 -10.50 1.54 -1.31
CA ALA A 126 -9.67 0.81 -2.25
C ALA A 126 -10.53 0.15 -3.35
N LEU A 127 -9.92 -0.07 -4.53
CA LEU A 127 -10.49 -0.89 -5.60
C LEU A 127 -10.57 -2.34 -5.11
N GLN A 128 -11.70 -2.73 -4.54
CA GLN A 128 -11.89 -4.05 -3.95
C GLN A 128 -12.88 -4.88 -4.76
N ASN A 129 -12.55 -6.14 -5.01
CA ASN A 129 -13.45 -7.05 -5.73
C ASN A 129 -14.81 -7.10 -5.02
N GLN A 130 -15.91 -6.92 -5.79
CA GLN A 130 -17.25 -6.83 -5.22
C GLN A 130 -17.66 -8.06 -4.41
N TYR A 131 -17.18 -9.25 -4.77
CA TYR A 131 -17.51 -10.48 -4.05
C TYR A 131 -16.73 -10.60 -2.74
N LEU A 132 -15.47 -10.12 -2.72
CA LEU A 132 -14.69 -10.02 -1.50
C LEU A 132 -15.31 -8.98 -0.56
N ASN A 133 -15.53 -7.76 -1.06
CA ASN A 133 -16.07 -6.65 -0.27
C ASN A 133 -17.43 -6.99 0.37
N ARG A 134 -18.35 -7.56 -0.42
CA ARG A 134 -19.72 -7.90 0.04
C ARG A 134 -19.80 -9.24 0.76
N GLY A 135 -18.74 -10.06 0.70
CA GLY A 135 -18.63 -11.40 1.27
C GLY A 135 -17.73 -11.48 2.48
N ALA A 136 -16.59 -12.17 2.34
CA ALA A 136 -15.65 -12.49 3.42
C ALA A 136 -15.16 -11.25 4.18
N TRP A 137 -14.85 -10.16 3.47
CA TRP A 137 -14.41 -8.90 4.09
C TRP A 137 -15.47 -8.31 5.02
N ARG A 138 -16.71 -8.16 4.53
CA ARG A 138 -17.85 -7.66 5.33
C ARG A 138 -18.13 -8.56 6.56
N LEU A 139 -18.02 -9.88 6.41
CA LEU A 139 -18.25 -10.81 7.52
C LEU A 139 -17.17 -10.68 8.61
N LEU A 140 -15.90 -10.47 8.22
CA LEU A 140 -14.84 -10.18 9.18
C LEU A 140 -15.08 -8.83 9.88
N GLU A 141 -15.52 -7.79 9.18
CA GLU A 141 -15.89 -6.50 9.80
C GLU A 141 -17.07 -6.63 10.78
N GLU A 142 -18.03 -7.50 10.48
CA GLU A 142 -19.11 -7.82 11.43
C GLU A 142 -18.57 -8.53 12.68
N GLN A 143 -17.59 -9.37 12.50
CA GLN A 143 -16.93 -10.06 13.61
C GLN A 143 -16.03 -9.11 14.43
N GLU A 144 -15.35 -8.17 13.80
CA GLU A 144 -14.62 -7.09 14.50
C GLU A 144 -15.55 -6.32 15.45
N ARG A 145 -16.75 -5.94 14.98
CA ARG A 145 -17.76 -5.25 15.81
C ARG A 145 -18.34 -6.11 16.94
N ARG A 146 -18.24 -7.44 16.87
CA ARG A 146 -18.57 -8.31 18.00
C ARG A 146 -17.43 -8.42 18.99
N TRP A 147 -16.18 -8.38 18.51
CA TRP A 147 -15.02 -8.39 19.37
C TRP A 147 -14.85 -7.05 20.09
N ASP A 148 -15.17 -5.92 19.42
CA ASP A 148 -15.07 -4.59 20.02
C ASP A 148 -16.13 -4.33 21.12
N ASP A 149 -17.13 -5.19 21.25
CA ASP A 149 -18.08 -5.16 22.37
C ASP A 149 -17.39 -5.47 23.73
N SER A 150 -16.30 -6.19 23.71
CA SER A 150 -15.57 -6.65 24.92
C SER A 150 -14.26 -5.93 25.17
N GLN A 151 -13.57 -5.45 24.13
CA GLN A 151 -12.29 -4.74 24.24
C GLN A 151 -12.04 -3.87 23.01
N GLU A 152 -11.17 -2.87 23.14
CA GLU A 152 -10.73 -2.08 21.97
C GLU A 152 -9.85 -2.92 21.05
N LEU A 153 -10.04 -2.71 19.75
CA LEU A 153 -9.20 -3.28 18.71
C LEU A 153 -8.43 -2.17 17.99
N ILE A 154 -7.16 -2.43 17.68
CA ILE A 154 -6.42 -1.64 16.70
C ILE A 154 -6.34 -2.48 15.43
N VAL A 155 -6.89 -1.96 14.35
CA VAL A 155 -6.95 -2.67 13.07
C VAL A 155 -6.09 -1.93 12.06
N THR A 156 -5.12 -2.64 11.46
CA THR A 156 -4.29 -2.12 10.37
C THR A 156 -4.54 -2.95 9.13
N VAL A 157 -4.79 -2.27 8.03
CA VAL A 157 -4.95 -2.88 6.70
C VAL A 157 -3.75 -2.49 5.85
N PHE A 158 -3.00 -3.48 5.41
CA PHE A 158 -1.91 -3.32 4.44
C PHE A 158 -2.41 -3.73 3.06
N ILE A 159 -1.96 -3.03 2.03
CA ILE A 159 -2.43 -3.24 0.66
C ILE A 159 -1.24 -3.49 -0.25
N GLU A 160 -1.26 -4.64 -0.91
CA GLU A 160 -0.24 -5.04 -1.86
C GLU A 160 -0.73 -4.86 -3.30
N PHE A 161 0.19 -4.50 -4.18
CA PHE A 161 -0.10 -4.21 -5.58
C PHE A 161 0.73 -5.09 -6.51
N SER A 162 0.13 -5.45 -7.64
CA SER A 162 0.82 -5.91 -8.84
C SER A 162 0.96 -4.74 -9.83
N ASP A 163 1.40 -5.05 -11.04
CA ASP A 163 1.50 -4.08 -12.14
C ASP A 163 0.15 -3.77 -12.81
N SER A 164 -0.97 -4.22 -12.23
CA SER A 164 -2.30 -4.01 -12.78
C SER A 164 -2.80 -2.60 -12.53
N ILE A 165 -3.15 -1.89 -13.60
CA ILE A 165 -3.59 -0.50 -13.58
C ILE A 165 -4.88 -0.38 -14.39
N LEU A 166 -5.85 0.39 -13.89
CA LEU A 166 -7.05 0.76 -14.65
C LEU A 166 -6.70 1.70 -15.81
N PRO A 167 -7.51 1.74 -16.88
CA PRO A 167 -7.33 2.73 -17.94
C PRO A 167 -7.42 4.20 -17.47
N THR A 168 -8.00 4.44 -16.33
CA THR A 168 -8.11 5.75 -15.64
C THR A 168 -6.83 6.17 -14.95
N GLY A 169 -5.95 5.22 -14.57
CA GLY A 169 -4.68 5.48 -13.90
C GLY A 169 -4.54 4.76 -12.55
N ALA A 170 -5.65 4.51 -11.85
CA ALA A 170 -5.61 3.91 -10.52
C ALA A 170 -5.06 2.48 -10.54
N ASN A 171 -4.13 2.16 -9.63
CA ASN A 171 -3.58 0.82 -9.47
C ASN A 171 -4.58 -0.11 -8.78
N ILE A 172 -4.64 -1.35 -9.27
CA ILE A 172 -5.53 -2.36 -8.70
C ILE A 172 -4.78 -3.13 -7.60
N PRO A 173 -5.26 -3.10 -6.34
CA PRO A 173 -4.72 -3.95 -5.29
C PRO A 173 -4.77 -5.43 -5.66
N SER A 174 -3.71 -6.17 -5.34
CA SER A 174 -3.64 -7.63 -5.51
C SER A 174 -4.13 -8.36 -4.27
N TYR A 175 -3.80 -7.82 -3.09
CA TYR A 175 -4.07 -8.45 -1.80
C TYR A 175 -4.33 -7.39 -0.74
N PHE A 176 -5.05 -7.83 0.30
CA PHE A 176 -5.27 -7.08 1.53
C PHE A 176 -4.85 -7.95 2.72
N THR A 177 -3.93 -7.44 3.54
CA THR A 177 -3.63 -8.02 4.84
C THR A 177 -4.32 -7.20 5.91
N LYS A 178 -5.19 -7.82 6.71
CA LYS A 178 -5.83 -7.17 7.84
C LYS A 178 -5.25 -7.72 9.13
N GLN A 179 -4.55 -6.88 9.87
CA GLN A 179 -4.00 -7.18 11.18
C GLN A 179 -4.88 -6.57 12.26
N ILE A 180 -5.33 -7.37 13.21
CA ILE A 180 -6.21 -6.97 14.31
C ILE A 180 -5.48 -7.23 15.62
N TYR A 181 -5.16 -6.16 16.33
CA TYR A 181 -4.58 -6.23 17.67
C TYR A 181 -5.67 -6.08 18.72
N PHE A 182 -5.75 -7.05 19.63
CA PHE A 182 -6.66 -7.11 20.76
C PHE A 182 -5.95 -6.51 21.97
N THR A 183 -6.35 -5.30 22.37
CA THR A 183 -5.58 -4.48 23.32
C THR A 183 -5.49 -5.08 24.72
N ASP A 184 -6.56 -5.68 25.23
CA ASP A 184 -6.59 -6.26 26.58
C ASP A 184 -5.89 -7.63 26.63
N ASP A 185 -6.05 -8.42 25.56
CA ASP A 185 -5.45 -9.75 25.45
C ASP A 185 -3.97 -9.70 25.02
N ASN A 186 -3.51 -8.59 24.47
CA ASN A 186 -2.17 -8.40 23.87
C ASN A 186 -1.84 -9.46 22.81
N VAL A 187 -2.79 -9.74 21.92
CA VAL A 187 -2.64 -10.72 20.85
C VAL A 187 -3.03 -10.13 19.50
N TYR A 188 -2.47 -10.69 18.44
CA TYR A 188 -2.79 -10.34 17.06
C TYR A 188 -3.54 -11.47 16.38
N LYS A 189 -4.44 -11.10 15.45
CA LYS A 189 -4.99 -11.98 14.42
C LYS A 189 -4.77 -11.33 13.06
N CYS A 190 -4.24 -12.09 12.12
CA CYS A 190 -3.94 -11.61 10.78
C CYS A 190 -4.71 -12.41 9.74
N TYR A 191 -5.25 -11.71 8.75
CA TYR A 191 -6.01 -12.30 7.65
C TYR A 191 -5.46 -11.78 6.33
N TYR A 192 -5.27 -12.69 5.37
CA TYR A 192 -4.71 -12.37 4.06
C TYR A 192 -5.71 -12.70 2.96
N PHE A 193 -6.23 -11.70 2.28
CA PHE A 193 -7.27 -11.82 1.27
C PHE A 193 -6.73 -11.49 -0.12
N PRO A 194 -6.73 -12.44 -1.08
CA PRO A 194 -6.62 -12.09 -2.49
C PRO A 194 -7.76 -11.16 -2.91
N ASN A 195 -7.46 -10.16 -3.74
CA ASN A 195 -8.48 -9.21 -4.23
C ASN A 195 -9.30 -9.81 -5.39
N GLU A 196 -9.93 -10.94 -5.12
CA GLU A 196 -10.73 -11.71 -6.06
C GLU A 196 -11.99 -12.27 -5.39
N ARG A 197 -12.75 -13.08 -6.11
CA ARG A 197 -13.90 -13.75 -5.52
C ARG A 197 -13.45 -14.77 -4.47
N PRO A 198 -13.91 -14.66 -3.20
CA PRO A 198 -13.56 -15.61 -2.16
C PRO A 198 -14.03 -17.04 -2.50
N GLU A 199 -13.15 -18.01 -2.28
CA GLU A 199 -13.45 -19.46 -2.43
C GLU A 199 -13.65 -20.14 -1.08
N LYS A 200 -13.39 -19.43 0.03
CA LYS A 200 -13.42 -19.92 1.41
C LYS A 200 -14.25 -19.01 2.29
N ASP A 201 -14.60 -19.51 3.47
CA ASP A 201 -15.16 -18.69 4.55
C ASP A 201 -14.07 -17.75 5.12
N TRP A 202 -14.48 -16.60 5.68
CA TRP A 202 -13.53 -15.56 6.11
C TRP A 202 -12.53 -16.06 7.16
N GLU A 203 -12.91 -17.02 8.01
CA GLU A 203 -12.06 -17.62 9.04
C GLU A 203 -10.86 -18.37 8.45
N GLU A 204 -10.99 -18.91 7.25
CA GLU A 204 -9.94 -19.69 6.60
C GLU A 204 -8.84 -18.83 5.94
N TYR A 205 -9.03 -17.50 5.93
CA TYR A 205 -8.00 -16.55 5.45
C TYR A 205 -7.02 -16.13 6.55
N ILE A 206 -7.14 -16.71 7.75
CA ILE A 206 -6.21 -16.47 8.85
C ILE A 206 -4.80 -16.94 8.49
N ILE A 207 -3.81 -16.12 8.84
CA ILE A 207 -2.37 -16.40 8.68
C ILE A 207 -1.64 -16.16 10.01
N GLU A 208 -0.40 -16.60 10.12
CA GLU A 208 0.50 -16.15 11.19
C GLU A 208 0.78 -14.66 11.01
N CYS A 209 0.77 -13.91 12.10
CA CYS A 209 1.14 -12.48 12.05
C CYS A 209 2.66 -12.36 12.06
N ASP A 210 3.22 -11.62 11.11
CA ASP A 210 4.62 -11.19 11.19
C ASP A 210 4.72 -10.15 12.31
N ASN A 211 5.40 -10.51 13.39
CA ASN A 211 5.64 -9.67 14.57
C ASN A 211 7.05 -9.04 14.49
N ASP A 212 7.38 -8.36 13.37
CA ASP A 212 8.65 -7.63 13.27
C ASP A 212 8.53 -6.19 13.79
#